data_86de990b1d6d53e8b82f6e8e3578878f
#
_entry.id   86de990b1d6d53e8b82f6e8e3578878f
#
_cell.length_a   1.000
_cell.length_b   1.000
_cell.length_c   1.000
_cell.angle_alpha   90.00
_cell.angle_beta   90.00
_cell.angle_gamma   90.00
#
_symmetry.space_group_name_H-M   'P 1'
#
loop_
_entity.id
_entity.type
_entity.pdbx_description
1 polymer ?
#
loop_
_entity_poly.entity_id
_entity_poly.type
_entity_poly.pdbx_seq_one_letter_code
_entity_poly.pdbx_strand_id
1 'polypeptide(L)'
;MFPLLFSLLIQSPAPQASPALPQPKTAVAAPVTKGSLNQLVSFMVGSFSSADQAKADPENYRDIRLEVARIWPDRTDGVWLYVEQAAANSLDKPYRQRVYHLTALPDGRFCSVIMSFKGDALAHAGAWKAKEPLKGLKYEDVEPIKGCAVFLDFDGKGKYQGATQGRECENKWRGATYATTEVTMTAAEMCSWDRGYDPADKQIWGAEKGGYIFKKLAGR
;
A
#
# COMPACT_ATOMS: atom_id res chain seq x y z
N MET A 1 -3.83 89.16 -50.88
CA MET A 1 -4.42 89.04 -49.52
C MET A 1 -4.67 87.60 -49.29
N PHE A 2 -3.74 86.87 -48.62
CA PHE A 2 -3.87 85.45 -48.29
C PHE A 2 -3.97 85.35 -46.77
N PRO A 3 -4.89 84.58 -46.22
CA PRO A 3 -4.90 84.32 -44.81
C PRO A 3 -4.04 83.10 -44.43
N LEU A 4 -3.20 83.32 -43.43
CA LEU A 4 -2.39 82.28 -42.77
C LEU A 4 -3.30 81.32 -41.96
N LEU A 5 -3.25 80.07 -42.34
CA LEU A 5 -3.87 78.96 -41.52
C LEU A 5 -2.88 78.56 -40.44
N PHE A 6 -3.24 78.79 -39.18
CA PHE A 6 -2.54 78.24 -38.03
C PHE A 6 -3.00 76.80 -37.79
N SER A 7 -2.11 75.84 -38.00
CA SER A 7 -2.31 74.41 -37.63
C SER A 7 -2.00 74.24 -36.14
N LEU A 8 -3.01 73.99 -35.38
CA LEU A 8 -2.87 73.56 -33.99
C LEU A 8 -2.46 72.08 -33.94
N LEU A 9 -1.25 71.78 -33.53
CA LEU A 9 -0.79 70.43 -33.22
C LEU A 9 -1.31 70.00 -31.87
N ILE A 10 -2.28 69.06 -31.84
CA ILE A 10 -2.77 68.43 -30.63
C ILE A 10 -1.78 67.29 -30.29
N GLN A 11 -0.99 67.48 -29.24
CA GLN A 11 -0.16 66.43 -28.69
C GLN A 11 -1.03 65.46 -27.85
N SER A 12 -1.10 64.22 -28.30
CA SER A 12 -1.71 63.13 -27.50
C SER A 12 -0.84 62.81 -26.29
N PRO A 13 -1.42 62.64 -25.10
CA PRO A 13 -0.64 62.24 -23.94
C PRO A 13 -0.15 60.80 -24.09
N ALA A 14 1.09 60.54 -23.67
CA ALA A 14 1.73 59.21 -23.65
C ALA A 14 0.97 58.25 -22.74
N PRO A 15 0.87 56.96 -23.10
CA PRO A 15 0.21 55.98 -22.25
C PRO A 15 0.93 55.82 -20.90
N GLN A 16 0.23 56.05 -19.81
CA GLN A 16 0.74 55.79 -18.49
C GLN A 16 0.85 54.28 -18.28
N ALA A 17 2.05 53.79 -17.88
CA ALA A 17 2.28 52.40 -17.53
C ALA A 17 1.44 52.02 -16.31
N SER A 18 0.59 51.01 -16.46
CA SER A 18 -0.17 50.40 -15.34
C SER A 18 0.79 49.80 -14.31
N PRO A 19 0.53 49.95 -13.03
CA PRO A 19 1.35 49.32 -12.01
C PRO A 19 1.29 47.79 -12.16
N ALA A 20 2.47 47.16 -12.21
CA ALA A 20 2.59 45.70 -12.28
C ALA A 20 1.95 45.04 -11.07
N LEU A 21 1.02 44.12 -11.31
CA LEU A 21 0.43 43.27 -10.27
C LEU A 21 1.54 42.51 -9.55
N PRO A 22 1.46 42.36 -8.21
CA PRO A 22 2.43 41.58 -7.48
C PRO A 22 2.38 40.12 -7.95
N GLN A 23 3.50 39.62 -8.42
CA GLN A 23 3.65 38.23 -8.82
C GLN A 23 3.44 37.33 -7.60
N PRO A 24 2.64 36.26 -7.68
CA PRO A 24 2.51 35.32 -6.58
C PRO A 24 3.89 34.75 -6.27
N LYS A 25 4.35 34.88 -5.03
CA LYS A 25 5.56 34.22 -4.55
C LYS A 25 5.37 32.73 -4.79
N THR A 26 6.17 32.16 -5.68
CA THR A 26 6.25 30.72 -5.92
C THR A 26 6.56 30.07 -4.55
N ALA A 27 5.55 29.45 -3.96
CA ALA A 27 5.77 28.63 -2.77
C ALA A 27 6.73 27.51 -3.21
N VAL A 28 7.94 27.52 -2.67
CA VAL A 28 8.88 26.41 -2.81
C VAL A 28 8.18 25.21 -2.18
N ALA A 29 7.69 24.28 -3.00
CA ALA A 29 7.12 23.05 -2.53
C ALA A 29 8.17 22.36 -1.64
N ALA A 30 7.79 22.04 -0.39
CA ALA A 30 8.65 21.30 0.50
C ALA A 30 9.12 20.03 -0.24
N PRO A 31 10.39 19.61 -0.09
CA PRO A 31 10.88 18.43 -0.78
C PRO A 31 9.96 17.24 -0.43
N VAL A 32 9.31 16.67 -1.44
CA VAL A 32 8.55 15.44 -1.29
C VAL A 32 9.56 14.39 -0.91
N THR A 33 9.55 13.99 0.36
CA THR A 33 10.39 12.88 0.82
C THR A 33 9.91 11.64 0.10
N LYS A 34 10.73 11.15 -0.84
CA LYS A 34 10.46 9.89 -1.53
C LYS A 34 10.50 8.78 -0.49
N GLY A 35 9.42 7.98 -0.40
CA GLY A 35 9.45 6.74 0.36
C GLY A 35 10.58 5.83 -0.14
N SER A 36 11.01 4.90 0.68
CA SER A 36 12.02 3.91 0.29
C SER A 36 11.51 2.49 0.55
N LEU A 37 12.03 1.54 -0.24
CA LEU A 37 11.71 0.13 -0.04
C LEU A 37 12.07 -0.34 1.39
N ASN A 38 13.20 0.12 1.92
CA ASN A 38 13.61 -0.23 3.28
C ASN A 38 12.65 0.34 4.34
N GLN A 39 12.14 1.56 4.15
CA GLN A 39 11.14 2.15 5.04
C GLN A 39 9.81 1.37 4.96
N LEU A 40 9.32 1.07 3.75
CA LEU A 40 8.12 0.25 3.56
C LEU A 40 8.25 -1.10 4.28
N VAL A 41 9.37 -1.79 4.07
CA VAL A 41 9.66 -3.06 4.72
C VAL A 41 9.71 -2.92 6.24
N SER A 42 10.29 -1.84 6.78
CA SER A 42 10.33 -1.60 8.23
C SER A 42 8.94 -1.40 8.84
N PHE A 43 7.98 -0.85 8.06
CA PHE A 43 6.59 -0.74 8.47
C PHE A 43 5.87 -2.10 8.44
N MET A 44 6.21 -2.94 7.47
CA MET A 44 5.58 -4.25 7.29
C MET A 44 6.10 -5.32 8.26
N VAL A 45 7.41 -5.36 8.54
CA VAL A 45 8.00 -6.42 9.37
C VAL A 45 7.62 -6.24 10.85
N GLY A 46 7.25 -7.33 11.50
CA GLY A 46 6.91 -7.39 12.92
C GLY A 46 5.63 -8.17 13.20
N SER A 47 5.17 -8.04 14.44
CA SER A 47 3.94 -8.64 14.94
C SER A 47 2.85 -7.58 15.04
N PHE A 48 1.62 -7.94 14.68
CA PHE A 48 0.50 -7.03 14.67
C PHE A 48 -0.76 -7.69 15.21
N SER A 49 -1.70 -6.86 15.68
CA SER A 49 -2.96 -7.32 16.28
C SER A 49 -4.13 -6.44 15.86
N SER A 50 -5.27 -7.06 15.55
CA SER A 50 -6.55 -6.38 15.36
C SER A 50 -7.44 -6.40 16.62
N ALA A 51 -6.87 -6.72 17.79
CA ALA A 51 -7.62 -6.86 19.06
C ALA A 51 -8.46 -5.64 19.42
N ASP A 52 -7.92 -4.43 19.25
CA ASP A 52 -8.63 -3.20 19.58
C ASP A 52 -9.88 -3.03 18.71
N GLN A 53 -9.78 -3.29 17.41
CA GLN A 53 -10.92 -3.24 16.50
C GLN A 53 -11.93 -4.34 16.81
N ALA A 54 -11.49 -5.55 17.06
CA ALA A 54 -12.36 -6.67 17.45
C ALA A 54 -13.09 -6.41 18.78
N LYS A 55 -12.44 -5.74 19.72
CA LYS A 55 -13.07 -5.33 20.99
C LYS A 55 -14.10 -4.23 20.77
N ALA A 56 -13.85 -3.28 19.88
CA ALA A 56 -14.75 -2.16 19.59
C ALA A 56 -15.98 -2.59 18.78
N ASP A 57 -15.84 -3.55 17.86
CA ASP A 57 -16.92 -4.05 17.00
C ASP A 57 -16.81 -5.58 16.81
N PRO A 58 -17.15 -6.38 17.85
CA PRO A 58 -16.97 -7.83 17.83
C PRO A 58 -17.92 -8.57 16.87
N GLU A 59 -18.96 -7.92 16.40
CA GLU A 59 -19.88 -8.49 15.42
C GLU A 59 -19.25 -8.56 14.03
N ASN A 60 -18.43 -7.55 13.67
CA ASN A 60 -17.87 -7.41 12.33
C ASN A 60 -16.40 -7.79 12.23
N TYR A 61 -15.66 -7.75 13.32
CA TYR A 61 -14.22 -8.03 13.33
C TYR A 61 -13.82 -9.10 14.32
N ARG A 62 -12.78 -9.86 13.98
CA ARG A 62 -12.18 -10.87 14.85
C ARG A 62 -10.82 -10.39 15.32
N ASP A 63 -10.39 -10.89 16.49
CA ASP A 63 -9.01 -10.70 16.95
C ASP A 63 -8.07 -11.59 16.13
N ILE A 64 -7.28 -10.97 15.25
CA ILE A 64 -6.34 -11.61 14.36
C ILE A 64 -4.92 -11.19 14.71
N ARG A 65 -4.01 -12.13 14.67
CA ARG A 65 -2.57 -11.89 14.70
C ARG A 65 -2.03 -11.96 13.28
N LEU A 66 -1.23 -10.96 12.94
CA LEU A 66 -0.50 -10.88 11.68
C LEU A 66 0.98 -10.84 12.00
N GLU A 67 1.72 -11.80 11.48
CA GLU A 67 3.16 -11.94 11.68
C GLU A 67 3.87 -11.78 10.34
N VAL A 68 4.87 -10.91 10.29
CA VAL A 68 5.63 -10.62 9.07
C VAL A 68 7.12 -10.71 9.39
N ALA A 69 7.82 -11.59 8.71
CA ALA A 69 9.26 -11.81 8.90
C ALA A 69 10.01 -11.80 7.56
N ARG A 70 11.25 -11.27 7.56
CA ARG A 70 12.11 -11.33 6.37
C ARG A 70 12.59 -12.76 6.15
N ILE A 71 12.61 -13.16 4.88
CA ILE A 71 13.19 -14.42 4.40
C ILE A 71 14.19 -14.11 3.29
N TRP A 72 15.07 -15.05 2.98
CA TRP A 72 16.05 -14.96 1.89
C TRP A 72 16.83 -13.63 1.87
N PRO A 73 17.53 -13.27 2.97
CA PRO A 73 18.18 -11.96 3.12
C PRO A 73 19.28 -11.69 2.08
N ASP A 74 19.84 -12.72 1.48
CA ASP A 74 20.94 -12.63 0.51
C ASP A 74 20.46 -12.38 -0.94
N ARG A 75 19.13 -12.37 -1.16
CA ARG A 75 18.59 -12.06 -2.49
C ARG A 75 18.68 -10.57 -2.79
N THR A 76 19.03 -10.25 -4.04
CA THR A 76 19.22 -8.88 -4.53
C THR A 76 18.12 -8.42 -5.47
N ASP A 77 17.15 -9.27 -5.79
CA ASP A 77 16.03 -9.00 -6.70
C ASP A 77 14.83 -8.33 -6.01
N GLY A 78 14.98 -7.94 -4.77
CA GLY A 78 13.95 -7.30 -3.96
C GLY A 78 14.00 -7.76 -2.51
N VAL A 79 12.94 -7.47 -1.75
CA VAL A 79 12.81 -7.94 -0.36
C VAL A 79 11.72 -8.99 -0.28
N TRP A 80 12.04 -10.08 0.40
CA TRP A 80 11.15 -11.22 0.54
C TRP A 80 10.66 -11.34 1.98
N LEU A 81 9.34 -11.47 2.15
CA LEU A 81 8.69 -11.56 3.45
C LEU A 81 7.82 -12.81 3.54
N TYR A 82 7.89 -13.48 4.66
CA TYR A 82 6.88 -14.46 5.07
C TYR A 82 5.78 -13.73 5.84
N VAL A 83 4.54 -14.04 5.53
CA VAL A 83 3.34 -13.43 6.13
C VAL A 83 2.41 -14.53 6.62
N GLU A 84 2.04 -14.47 7.89
CA GLU A 84 1.14 -15.43 8.52
C GLU A 84 0.02 -14.70 9.24
N GLN A 85 -1.21 -15.19 9.06
CA GLN A 85 -2.40 -14.70 9.78
C GLN A 85 -3.09 -15.85 10.49
N ALA A 86 -3.37 -15.65 11.78
CA ALA A 86 -4.09 -16.60 12.62
C ALA A 86 -5.12 -15.88 13.51
N ALA A 87 -6.20 -16.54 13.85
CA ALA A 87 -7.06 -16.08 14.93
C ALA A 87 -6.29 -16.10 16.25
N ALA A 88 -6.46 -15.08 17.09
CA ALA A 88 -5.72 -14.96 18.35
C ALA A 88 -5.90 -16.15 19.31
N ASN A 89 -7.03 -16.85 19.19
CA ASN A 89 -7.35 -18.06 19.98
C ASN A 89 -6.91 -19.37 19.31
N SER A 90 -6.21 -19.30 18.15
CA SER A 90 -5.78 -20.49 17.38
C SER A 90 -4.50 -20.18 16.60
N LEU A 91 -3.45 -19.75 17.30
CA LEU A 91 -2.19 -19.33 16.70
C LEU A 91 -1.39 -20.47 16.06
N ASP A 92 -1.67 -21.70 16.47
CA ASP A 92 -1.08 -22.94 15.93
C ASP A 92 -1.71 -23.38 14.60
N LYS A 93 -2.84 -22.76 14.22
CA LYS A 93 -3.59 -23.06 13.00
C LYS A 93 -3.83 -21.80 12.17
N PRO A 94 -2.77 -21.21 11.60
CA PRO A 94 -2.95 -20.04 10.76
C PRO A 94 -3.84 -20.38 9.55
N TYR A 95 -4.76 -19.48 9.27
CA TYR A 95 -5.69 -19.65 8.15
C TYR A 95 -5.14 -19.09 6.83
N ARG A 96 -4.05 -18.30 6.91
CA ARG A 96 -3.42 -17.70 5.73
C ARG A 96 -1.91 -17.58 5.92
N GLN A 97 -1.18 -18.11 4.97
CA GLN A 97 0.28 -18.01 4.88
C GLN A 97 0.66 -17.65 3.46
N ARG A 98 1.56 -16.67 3.31
CA ARG A 98 1.99 -16.15 2.00
C ARG A 98 3.45 -15.79 2.06
N VAL A 99 4.05 -15.70 0.87
CA VAL A 99 5.34 -15.04 0.66
C VAL A 99 5.07 -13.78 -0.17
N TYR A 100 5.63 -12.66 0.26
CA TYR A 100 5.54 -11.39 -0.45
C TYR A 100 6.91 -11.05 -1.03
N HIS A 101 6.93 -10.66 -2.29
CA HIS A 101 8.12 -10.14 -2.98
C HIS A 101 7.93 -8.65 -3.25
N LEU A 102 8.71 -7.81 -2.56
CA LEU A 102 8.62 -6.36 -2.67
C LEU A 102 9.76 -5.81 -3.52
N THR A 103 9.40 -4.95 -4.46
CA THR A 103 10.33 -4.24 -5.34
C THR A 103 9.98 -2.76 -5.44
N ALA A 104 10.99 -1.92 -5.69
CA ALA A 104 10.78 -0.54 -6.11
C ALA A 104 10.62 -0.48 -7.63
N LEU A 105 9.66 0.32 -8.12
CA LEU A 105 9.41 0.51 -9.54
C LEU A 105 10.11 1.77 -10.06
N PRO A 106 10.42 1.86 -11.37
CA PRO A 106 11.07 3.02 -11.95
C PRO A 106 10.29 4.33 -11.81
N ASP A 107 8.96 4.26 -11.69
CA ASP A 107 8.07 5.42 -11.51
C ASP A 107 8.00 5.91 -10.05
N GLY A 108 8.74 5.28 -9.14
CA GLY A 108 8.81 5.64 -7.73
C GLY A 108 7.79 4.95 -6.83
N ARG A 109 6.90 4.15 -7.40
CA ARG A 109 5.99 3.27 -6.66
C ARG A 109 6.71 2.00 -6.18
N PHE A 110 5.98 1.21 -5.42
CA PHE A 110 6.43 -0.11 -4.96
C PHE A 110 5.44 -1.17 -5.41
N CYS A 111 5.94 -2.36 -5.69
CA CYS A 111 5.12 -3.52 -6.03
C CYS A 111 5.34 -4.62 -4.99
N SER A 112 4.26 -5.18 -4.48
CA SER A 112 4.24 -6.36 -3.62
C SER A 112 3.57 -7.50 -4.37
N VAL A 113 4.35 -8.41 -4.96
CA VAL A 113 3.83 -9.63 -5.56
C VAL A 113 3.48 -10.62 -4.46
N ILE A 114 2.25 -11.10 -4.46
CA ILE A 114 1.77 -12.08 -3.49
C ILE A 114 1.95 -13.48 -4.07
N MET A 115 2.61 -14.36 -3.30
CA MET A 115 2.89 -15.73 -3.71
C MET A 115 2.25 -16.73 -2.74
N SER A 116 1.80 -17.85 -3.27
CA SER A 116 1.33 -19.02 -2.52
C SER A 116 2.42 -20.09 -2.44
N PHE A 117 2.34 -20.93 -1.42
CA PHE A 117 3.11 -22.18 -1.36
C PHE A 117 2.49 -23.20 -2.33
N LYS A 118 3.33 -23.95 -3.04
CA LYS A 118 2.90 -25.05 -3.92
C LYS A 118 2.48 -26.30 -3.16
N GLY A 119 2.93 -26.44 -1.92
CA GLY A 119 2.60 -27.55 -1.02
C GLY A 119 1.69 -27.11 0.13
N ASP A 120 1.71 -27.92 1.19
CA ASP A 120 0.98 -27.62 2.41
C ASP A 120 1.57 -26.39 3.14
N ALA A 121 0.87 -25.28 3.10
CA ALA A 121 1.29 -24.06 3.78
C ALA A 121 1.33 -24.24 5.31
N LEU A 122 0.49 -25.11 5.89
CA LEU A 122 0.47 -25.36 7.34
C LEU A 122 1.76 -26.00 7.85
N ALA A 123 2.51 -26.69 7.00
CA ALA A 123 3.85 -27.17 7.34
C ALA A 123 4.81 -26.04 7.76
N HIS A 124 4.50 -24.80 7.41
CA HIS A 124 5.28 -23.61 7.73
C HIS A 124 4.68 -22.78 8.88
N ALA A 125 3.65 -23.27 9.57
CA ALA A 125 3.01 -22.57 10.68
C ALA A 125 4.03 -22.18 11.76
N GLY A 126 4.04 -20.89 12.15
CA GLY A 126 4.96 -20.39 13.17
C GLY A 126 6.43 -20.24 12.71
N ALA A 127 6.74 -20.42 11.42
CA ALA A 127 8.12 -20.29 10.90
C ALA A 127 8.72 -18.90 11.18
N TRP A 128 7.91 -17.89 11.31
CA TRP A 128 8.32 -16.53 11.68
C TRP A 128 9.07 -16.44 13.03
N LYS A 129 8.90 -17.43 13.92
CA LYS A 129 9.58 -17.52 15.24
C LYS A 129 11.06 -17.90 15.12
N ALA A 130 11.43 -18.53 14.02
CA ALA A 130 12.81 -18.97 13.80
C ALA A 130 13.76 -17.79 13.56
N LYS A 131 15.03 -17.95 13.93
CA LYS A 131 16.10 -16.97 13.64
C LYS A 131 16.24 -16.79 12.11
N GLU A 132 16.07 -17.86 11.34
CA GLU A 132 16.04 -17.89 9.89
C GLU A 132 14.69 -18.45 9.44
N PRO A 133 13.65 -17.60 9.30
CA PRO A 133 12.33 -18.06 8.90
C PRO A 133 12.37 -18.74 7.54
N LEU A 134 11.67 -19.87 7.42
CA LEU A 134 11.59 -20.66 6.20
C LEU A 134 12.96 -21.14 5.67
N LYS A 135 13.93 -21.40 6.57
CA LYS A 135 15.21 -21.98 6.17
C LYS A 135 14.99 -23.27 5.39
N GLY A 136 15.56 -23.35 4.20
CA GLY A 136 15.41 -24.51 3.30
C GLY A 136 14.28 -24.39 2.29
N LEU A 137 13.34 -23.43 2.45
CA LEU A 137 12.38 -23.11 1.38
C LEU A 137 13.14 -22.53 0.17
N LYS A 138 12.79 -23.01 -1.01
CA LYS A 138 13.37 -22.55 -2.27
C LYS A 138 12.36 -21.69 -3.03
N TYR A 139 12.87 -20.91 -3.99
CA TYR A 139 12.00 -20.10 -4.84
C TYR A 139 10.98 -20.94 -5.62
N GLU A 140 11.38 -22.14 -6.03
CA GLU A 140 10.56 -23.10 -6.78
C GLU A 140 9.38 -23.65 -5.96
N ASP A 141 9.41 -23.52 -4.61
CA ASP A 141 8.35 -24.00 -3.71
C ASP A 141 7.20 -23.00 -3.57
N VAL A 142 7.35 -21.83 -4.16
CA VAL A 142 6.30 -20.78 -4.18
C VAL A 142 5.96 -20.40 -5.62
N GLU A 143 4.79 -19.82 -5.81
CA GLU A 143 4.33 -19.33 -7.10
C GLU A 143 3.50 -18.05 -6.94
N PRO A 144 3.60 -17.10 -7.89
CA PRO A 144 2.82 -15.87 -7.83
C PRO A 144 1.34 -16.15 -8.01
N ILE A 145 0.51 -15.50 -7.19
CA ILE A 145 -0.93 -15.49 -7.40
C ILE A 145 -1.21 -14.41 -8.45
N LYS A 146 -1.64 -14.87 -9.64
CA LYS A 146 -1.82 -14.01 -10.80
C LYS A 146 -2.79 -12.86 -10.49
N GLY A 147 -2.41 -11.64 -10.90
CA GLY A 147 -3.21 -10.44 -10.78
C GLY A 147 -3.36 -9.90 -9.35
N CYS A 148 -2.80 -10.56 -8.32
CA CYS A 148 -2.95 -10.17 -6.93
C CYS A 148 -1.81 -9.27 -6.41
N ALA A 149 -0.95 -8.76 -7.28
CA ALA A 149 0.07 -7.81 -6.88
C ALA A 149 -0.56 -6.50 -6.38
N VAL A 150 -0.02 -5.98 -5.28
CA VAL A 150 -0.43 -4.70 -4.69
C VAL A 150 0.59 -3.64 -5.09
N PHE A 151 0.12 -2.54 -5.67
CA PHE A 151 0.94 -1.40 -6.05
C PHE A 151 0.77 -0.30 -5.01
N LEU A 152 1.88 0.21 -4.49
CA LEU A 152 1.90 1.11 -3.34
C LEU A 152 2.57 2.43 -3.68
N ASP A 153 1.95 3.51 -3.22
CA ASP A 153 2.46 4.88 -3.27
C ASP A 153 2.81 5.36 -1.86
N PHE A 154 3.80 6.26 -1.77
CA PHE A 154 4.13 6.97 -0.54
C PHE A 154 3.54 8.38 -0.58
N ASP A 155 2.82 8.77 0.47
CA ASP A 155 2.11 10.07 0.55
C ASP A 155 3.03 11.28 0.87
N GLY A 156 4.32 11.05 1.04
CA GLY A 156 5.29 12.08 1.46
C GLY A 156 5.20 12.47 2.95
N LYS A 157 4.30 11.87 3.73
CA LYS A 157 4.00 12.23 5.13
C LYS A 157 4.12 11.06 6.11
N GLY A 158 4.62 9.92 5.64
CA GLY A 158 4.85 8.74 6.50
C GLY A 158 3.83 7.63 6.34
N LYS A 159 3.02 7.64 5.28
CA LYS A 159 2.06 6.59 4.98
C LYS A 159 2.30 6.03 3.58
N TYR A 160 2.31 4.72 3.47
CA TYR A 160 2.17 3.99 2.20
C TYR A 160 0.70 3.58 2.03
N GLN A 161 0.21 3.66 0.82
CA GLN A 161 -1.13 3.21 0.47
C GLN A 161 -1.12 2.54 -0.90
N GLY A 162 -1.97 1.55 -1.10
CA GLY A 162 -2.00 0.85 -2.38
C GLY A 162 -3.13 -0.14 -2.49
N ALA A 163 -3.26 -0.72 -3.68
CA ALA A 163 -4.29 -1.68 -3.99
C ALA A 163 -3.85 -2.66 -5.09
N THR A 164 -4.60 -3.74 -5.24
CA THR A 164 -4.60 -4.58 -6.44
C THR A 164 -5.20 -3.81 -7.61
N GLN A 165 -4.95 -4.27 -8.85
CA GLN A 165 -5.45 -3.62 -10.05
C GLN A 165 -6.77 -4.23 -10.52
N GLY A 166 -7.84 -3.44 -10.47
CA GLY A 166 -9.14 -3.80 -11.02
C GLY A 166 -9.64 -5.18 -10.57
N ARG A 167 -10.01 -6.03 -11.52
CA ARG A 167 -10.51 -7.39 -11.33
C ARG A 167 -9.47 -8.49 -11.62
N GLU A 168 -8.18 -8.16 -11.69
CA GLU A 168 -7.15 -9.06 -12.16
C GLU A 168 -6.79 -10.18 -11.17
N CYS A 169 -7.02 -9.97 -9.86
CA CYS A 169 -6.75 -10.97 -8.84
C CYS A 169 -7.83 -12.06 -8.85
N GLU A 170 -7.59 -13.13 -9.62
CA GLU A 170 -8.52 -14.26 -9.68
C GLU A 170 -8.74 -14.90 -8.30
N ASN A 171 -9.98 -15.13 -7.93
CA ASN A 171 -10.34 -15.75 -6.66
C ASN A 171 -11.61 -16.60 -6.81
N LYS A 172 -11.52 -17.87 -6.39
CA LYS A 172 -12.66 -18.80 -6.48
C LYS A 172 -13.26 -19.16 -5.10
N TRP A 173 -12.79 -18.49 -4.04
CA TRP A 173 -13.24 -18.80 -2.71
C TRP A 173 -14.67 -18.31 -2.48
N ARG A 174 -15.51 -19.22 -1.94
CA ARG A 174 -16.94 -18.97 -1.65
C ARG A 174 -17.78 -18.47 -2.83
N GLY A 175 -17.37 -18.75 -4.06
CA GLY A 175 -18.13 -18.33 -5.25
C GLY A 175 -17.72 -16.93 -5.79
N ALA A 176 -16.71 -16.30 -5.23
CA ALA A 176 -16.10 -15.13 -5.84
C ALA A 176 -15.42 -15.51 -7.17
N THR A 177 -15.26 -14.53 -8.06
CA THR A 177 -14.52 -14.68 -9.32
C THR A 177 -13.23 -13.86 -9.29
N TYR A 178 -13.21 -12.79 -8.54
CA TYR A 178 -12.01 -11.97 -8.31
C TYR A 178 -12.01 -11.41 -6.89
N ALA A 179 -10.85 -10.94 -6.47
CA ALA A 179 -10.68 -10.24 -5.21
C ALA A 179 -10.02 -8.88 -5.41
N THR A 180 -10.23 -7.98 -4.47
CA THR A 180 -9.49 -6.73 -4.35
C THR A 180 -8.85 -6.67 -2.97
N THR A 181 -7.69 -6.02 -2.91
CA THR A 181 -7.00 -5.69 -1.67
C THR A 181 -6.70 -4.20 -1.69
N GLU A 182 -7.07 -3.48 -0.65
CA GLU A 182 -6.64 -2.12 -0.37
C GLU A 182 -5.82 -2.13 0.91
N VAL A 183 -4.67 -1.45 0.91
CA VAL A 183 -3.82 -1.38 2.10
C VAL A 183 -3.37 0.04 2.39
N THR A 184 -3.24 0.36 3.67
CA THR A 184 -2.48 1.52 4.13
C THR A 184 -1.52 1.08 5.23
N MET A 185 -0.32 1.67 5.27
CA MET A 185 0.71 1.31 6.23
C MET A 185 1.42 2.55 6.76
N THR A 186 1.58 2.60 8.07
CA THR A 186 2.39 3.56 8.81
C THR A 186 3.40 2.81 9.67
N ALA A 187 4.25 3.53 10.39
CA ALA A 187 5.16 2.92 11.36
C ALA A 187 4.44 2.18 12.51
N ALA A 188 3.19 2.56 12.82
CA ALA A 188 2.43 2.07 13.97
C ALA A 188 1.35 1.05 13.61
N GLU A 189 0.83 1.09 12.39
CA GLU A 189 -0.33 0.25 12.02
C GLU A 189 -0.39 -0.05 10.53
N MET A 190 -1.08 -1.12 10.21
CA MET A 190 -1.45 -1.53 8.86
C MET A 190 -2.96 -1.71 8.80
N CYS A 191 -3.61 -1.11 7.81
CA CYS A 191 -4.99 -1.45 7.46
C CYS A 191 -4.97 -2.29 6.19
N SER A 192 -5.68 -3.43 6.18
CA SER A 192 -5.84 -4.29 5.00
C SER A 192 -7.32 -4.60 4.79
N TRP A 193 -7.82 -4.30 3.60
CA TRP A 193 -9.19 -4.55 3.22
C TRP A 193 -9.26 -5.49 2.03
N ASP A 194 -9.37 -6.77 2.33
CA ASP A 194 -9.50 -7.84 1.35
C ASP A 194 -10.99 -8.14 1.13
N ARG A 195 -11.44 -8.14 -0.13
CA ARG A 195 -12.84 -8.41 -0.52
C ARG A 195 -12.89 -9.28 -1.76
N GLY A 196 -13.81 -10.22 -1.78
CA GLY A 196 -14.07 -11.05 -2.96
C GLY A 196 -15.43 -10.73 -3.57
N TYR A 197 -15.50 -10.77 -4.89
CA TYR A 197 -16.68 -10.39 -5.67
C TYR A 197 -17.07 -11.46 -6.67
N ASP A 198 -18.35 -11.55 -6.94
CA ASP A 198 -18.90 -12.35 -8.03
C ASP A 198 -18.78 -11.62 -9.40
N PRO A 199 -19.20 -12.25 -10.53
CA PRO A 199 -19.13 -11.60 -11.84
C PRO A 199 -19.98 -10.33 -11.97
N ALA A 200 -20.99 -10.15 -11.10
CA ALA A 200 -21.89 -8.99 -11.09
C ALA A 200 -21.42 -7.88 -10.11
N ASP A 201 -20.18 -7.96 -9.60
CA ASP A 201 -19.59 -7.04 -8.62
C ASP A 201 -20.27 -7.02 -7.24
N LYS A 202 -21.04 -8.07 -6.93
CA LYS A 202 -21.56 -8.25 -5.59
C LYS A 202 -20.45 -8.79 -4.68
N GLN A 203 -20.23 -8.14 -3.54
CA GLN A 203 -19.30 -8.65 -2.53
C GLN A 203 -19.80 -9.97 -1.95
N ILE A 204 -18.98 -11.01 -2.02
CA ILE A 204 -19.27 -12.37 -1.53
C ILE A 204 -18.60 -12.63 -0.18
N TRP A 205 -17.44 -12.03 0.04
CA TRP A 205 -16.71 -12.15 1.30
C TRP A 205 -15.83 -10.92 1.55
N GLY A 206 -15.35 -10.79 2.77
CA GLY A 206 -14.57 -9.65 3.27
C GLY A 206 -15.39 -8.80 4.23
N ALA A 207 -14.73 -7.97 5.01
CA ALA A 207 -15.38 -7.06 5.93
C ALA A 207 -16.16 -6.00 5.17
N GLU A 208 -17.41 -5.72 5.58
CA GLU A 208 -18.31 -4.78 4.88
C GLU A 208 -18.11 -3.34 5.38
N LYS A 209 -17.72 -3.15 6.64
CA LYS A 209 -17.59 -1.82 7.26
C LYS A 209 -16.20 -1.19 7.10
N GLY A 210 -15.26 -1.86 6.41
CA GLY A 210 -13.89 -1.38 6.21
C GLY A 210 -12.86 -2.45 6.46
N GLY A 211 -11.59 -2.14 6.22
CA GLY A 211 -10.48 -3.06 6.39
C GLY A 211 -10.17 -3.39 7.84
N TYR A 212 -9.44 -4.49 8.03
CA TYR A 212 -8.87 -4.83 9.32
C TYR A 212 -7.74 -3.87 9.68
N ILE A 213 -7.78 -3.31 10.88
CA ILE A 213 -6.75 -2.43 11.43
C ILE A 213 -5.84 -3.25 12.35
N PHE A 214 -4.60 -3.42 11.94
CA PHE A 214 -3.58 -4.16 12.67
C PHE A 214 -2.61 -3.20 13.32
N LYS A 215 -2.65 -3.06 14.62
CA LYS A 215 -1.67 -2.26 15.38
C LYS A 215 -0.39 -3.05 15.57
N LYS A 216 0.74 -2.40 15.32
CA LYS A 216 2.06 -2.99 15.53
C LYS A 216 2.31 -3.21 17.01
N LEU A 217 2.70 -4.43 17.38
CA LEU A 217 3.02 -4.77 18.76
C LEU A 217 4.48 -4.39 19.09
N ALA A 218 4.71 -3.90 20.30
CA ALA A 218 6.06 -3.67 20.79
C ALA A 218 6.77 -5.00 21.08
N GLY A 219 8.08 -5.09 20.84
CA GLY A 219 8.89 -6.20 21.34
C GLY A 219 9.36 -7.25 20.32
N ARG A 220 9.46 -6.88 19.04
CA ARG A 220 10.21 -7.66 18.06
C ARG A 220 11.21 -6.86 17.29
#